data_6791bb156d90828d91df98a9f9579ba4
#
_entry.id   6791bb156d90828d91df98a9f9579ba4
#
_cell.length_a   1.000
_cell.length_b   1.000
_cell.length_c   1.000
_cell.angle_alpha   90.00
_cell.angle_beta   90.00
_cell.angle_gamma   90.00
#
_symmetry.space_group_name_H-M   'P 1'
#
loop_
_entity.id
_entity.type
_entity.pdbx_description
1 polymer ?
#
loop_
_entity_poly.entity_id
_entity_poly.type
_entity_poly.pdbx_seq_one_letter_code
_entity_poly.pdbx_strand_id
1 'polypeptide(L)'
;GLVVTSFCQNESESTVNSFIIRVSPESIINNQKERCTKRYDPKVKASTHVENILKINIKEVKDEMLDIEETANSDGFFGNYWTPFKAIYWLARRAMSGSMPEDGGGSDRVGFLFWMTKTGYKFKSIDTIISDGKKNGVLQYFQNDTLSDNPNFDLYNPRFEYDQNIVEQMRNSMYGENRKY
;
A
#
# COMPACT_ATOMS: atom_id res chain seq x y z
N GLY A 1 11.83 9.34 8.68
CA GLY A 1 11.44 10.69 9.03
C GLY A 1 10.19 11.15 8.29
N LEU A 2 9.56 12.21 8.78
CA LEU A 2 8.48 12.93 8.10
C LEU A 2 9.03 14.28 7.62
N VAL A 3 8.69 14.66 6.40
CA VAL A 3 9.12 15.92 5.78
C VAL A 3 7.87 16.74 5.46
N VAL A 4 7.91 18.01 5.80
CA VAL A 4 6.86 18.96 5.42
C VAL A 4 6.95 19.24 3.94
N THR A 5 5.89 18.92 3.20
CA THR A 5 5.84 19.09 1.75
C THR A 5 5.08 20.34 1.32
N SER A 6 4.14 20.79 2.12
CA SER A 6 3.47 22.07 1.88
C SER A 6 2.92 22.65 3.16
N PHE A 7 2.84 23.98 3.17
CA PHE A 7 2.21 24.77 4.21
C PHE A 7 1.21 25.72 3.54
N CYS A 8 -0.03 25.68 4.00
CA CYS A 8 -1.07 26.60 3.55
C CYS A 8 -1.69 27.25 4.76
N GLN A 9 -1.76 28.57 4.76
CA GLN A 9 -2.50 29.35 5.73
C GLN A 9 -3.86 29.71 5.13
N ASN A 10 -4.94 29.36 5.81
CA ASN A 10 -6.27 29.85 5.48
C ASN A 10 -6.52 31.11 6.29
N GLU A 11 -6.59 32.24 5.63
CA GLU A 11 -7.08 33.46 6.23
C GLU A 11 -8.60 33.34 6.34
N SER A 12 -9.09 33.24 7.55
CA SER A 12 -10.52 33.29 7.85
C SER A 12 -10.81 34.67 8.46
N GLU A 13 -11.92 35.28 8.10
CA GLU A 13 -12.42 36.56 8.68
C GLU A 13 -12.75 36.44 10.18
N SER A 14 -12.58 35.28 10.76
CA SER A 14 -12.73 35.01 12.20
C SER A 14 -11.40 35.19 12.94
N THR A 15 -11.48 35.47 14.23
CA THR A 15 -10.33 35.61 15.14
C THR A 15 -9.44 34.37 15.29
N VAL A 16 -9.71 33.30 14.52
CA VAL A 16 -8.96 32.04 14.55
C VAL A 16 -8.19 31.87 13.25
N ASN A 17 -6.87 31.91 13.33
CA ASN A 17 -5.98 31.57 12.22
C ASN A 17 -5.84 30.06 12.12
N SER A 18 -6.22 29.46 11.01
CA SER A 18 -6.00 28.04 10.71
C SER A 18 -4.92 27.87 9.66
N PHE A 19 -4.10 26.83 9.82
CA PHE A 19 -3.10 26.47 8.82
C PHE A 19 -3.12 24.95 8.58
N ILE A 20 -2.84 24.58 7.35
CA ILE A 20 -2.76 23.18 6.93
C ILE A 20 -1.31 22.87 6.63
N ILE A 21 -0.76 21.88 7.33
CA ILE A 21 0.58 21.35 7.07
C ILE A 21 0.41 19.97 6.41
N ARG A 22 0.97 19.81 5.23
CA ARG A 22 1.09 18.49 4.58
C ARG A 22 2.47 17.93 4.86
N VAL A 23 2.49 16.70 5.36
CA VAL A 23 3.71 15.97 5.64
C VAL A 23 3.74 14.68 4.82
N SER A 24 4.92 14.29 4.36
CA SER A 24 5.13 13.03 3.64
C SER A 24 6.30 12.28 4.25
N PRO A 25 6.29 10.94 4.23
CA PRO A 25 7.46 10.16 4.59
C PRO A 25 8.64 10.49 3.67
N GLU A 26 9.83 10.53 4.24
CA GLU A 26 11.07 10.81 3.49
C GLU A 26 11.31 9.80 2.36
N SER A 27 10.88 8.56 2.57
CA SER A 27 10.94 7.50 1.56
C SER A 27 10.19 7.83 0.26
N ILE A 28 9.07 8.57 0.33
CA ILE A 28 8.35 9.02 -0.87
C ILE A 28 9.19 10.04 -1.64
N ILE A 29 9.88 10.92 -0.93
CA ILE A 29 10.76 11.91 -1.56
C ILE A 29 11.95 11.22 -2.20
N ASN A 30 12.56 10.26 -1.52
CA ASN A 30 13.65 9.45 -2.05
C ASN A 30 13.20 8.66 -3.29
N ASN A 31 12.00 8.07 -3.25
CA ASN A 31 11.43 7.40 -4.42
C ASN A 31 11.27 8.33 -5.63
N GLN A 32 10.94 9.61 -5.41
CA GLN A 32 10.82 10.57 -6.51
C GLN A 32 12.17 11.01 -7.08
N LYS A 33 13.22 11.03 -6.27
CA LYS A 33 14.57 11.43 -6.66
C LYS A 33 15.36 10.32 -7.33
N GLU A 34 15.18 9.08 -6.85
CA GLU A 34 15.97 7.94 -7.32
C GLU A 34 15.35 7.28 -8.57
N ARG A 35 16.22 6.63 -9.35
CA ARG A 35 15.83 5.94 -10.59
C ARG A 35 16.49 4.57 -10.68
N CYS A 36 15.73 3.58 -11.09
CA CYS A 36 16.22 2.26 -11.43
C CYS A 36 16.82 2.28 -12.83
N THR A 37 18.16 2.21 -12.93
CA THR A 37 18.89 2.29 -14.20
C THR A 37 19.57 0.97 -14.56
N LYS A 38 19.57 0.01 -13.64
CA LYS A 38 20.30 -1.26 -13.79
C LYS A 38 19.45 -2.30 -14.54
N ARG A 39 20.16 -3.29 -15.09
CA ARG A 39 19.58 -4.55 -15.50
C ARG A 39 19.42 -5.45 -14.29
N TYR A 40 18.26 -6.03 -14.12
CA TYR A 40 17.93 -7.00 -13.09
C TYR A 40 17.97 -8.40 -13.68
N ASP A 41 18.68 -9.32 -13.04
CA ASP A 41 18.96 -10.66 -13.55
C ASP A 41 17.66 -11.51 -13.60
N PRO A 42 17.34 -12.16 -14.73
CA PRO A 42 16.15 -13.00 -14.84
C PRO A 42 16.22 -14.29 -14.00
N LYS A 43 17.37 -14.66 -13.48
CA LYS A 43 17.52 -15.84 -12.61
C LYS A 43 17.25 -15.56 -11.13
N VAL A 44 17.09 -14.30 -10.78
CA VAL A 44 16.84 -13.87 -9.39
C VAL A 44 15.34 -13.76 -9.13
N LYS A 45 14.90 -14.17 -7.94
CA LYS A 45 13.50 -14.09 -7.54
C LYS A 45 12.99 -12.65 -7.52
N ALA A 46 11.72 -12.47 -7.85
CA ALA A 46 11.10 -11.14 -7.84
C ALA A 46 11.14 -10.49 -6.43
N SER A 47 10.95 -11.28 -5.37
CA SER A 47 11.09 -10.81 -3.98
C SER A 47 12.48 -10.27 -3.65
N THR A 48 13.52 -10.93 -4.11
CA THR A 48 14.90 -10.48 -3.93
C THR A 48 15.18 -9.18 -4.70
N HIS A 49 14.58 -9.01 -5.88
CA HIS A 49 14.66 -7.74 -6.60
C HIS A 49 13.98 -6.60 -5.85
N VAL A 50 12.81 -6.84 -5.26
CA VAL A 50 12.10 -5.86 -4.44
C VAL A 50 12.96 -5.43 -3.25
N GLU A 51 13.54 -6.40 -2.53
CA GLU A 51 14.44 -6.12 -1.42
C GLU A 51 15.65 -5.27 -1.83
N ASN A 52 16.31 -5.65 -2.90
CA ASN A 52 17.47 -4.92 -3.43
C ASN A 52 17.11 -3.49 -3.88
N ILE A 53 15.94 -3.31 -4.53
CA ILE A 53 15.47 -1.99 -4.93
C ILE A 53 15.24 -1.11 -3.71
N LEU A 54 14.60 -1.63 -2.67
CA LEU A 54 14.35 -0.89 -1.44
C LEU A 54 15.65 -0.51 -0.73
N LYS A 55 16.58 -1.46 -0.56
CA LYS A 55 17.87 -1.21 0.13
C LYS A 55 18.77 -0.25 -0.62
N ILE A 56 18.79 -0.32 -1.95
CA ILE A 56 19.73 0.51 -2.75
C ILE A 56 19.17 1.91 -3.00
N ASN A 57 17.88 2.02 -3.33
CA ASN A 57 17.32 3.26 -3.81
C ASN A 57 16.55 4.05 -2.73
N ILE A 58 16.08 3.37 -1.68
CA ILE A 58 15.42 4.05 -0.57
C ILE A 58 16.38 4.12 0.60
N LYS A 59 16.78 5.32 0.97
CA LYS A 59 17.70 5.53 2.08
C LYS A 59 17.09 5.08 3.39
N GLU A 60 17.95 4.63 4.33
CA GLU A 60 17.56 4.27 5.71
C GLU A 60 16.66 3.05 5.86
N VAL A 61 16.56 2.20 4.85
CA VAL A 61 15.82 0.93 4.97
C VAL A 61 16.70 -0.10 5.69
N LYS A 62 16.25 -0.51 6.88
CA LYS A 62 16.87 -1.60 7.65
C LYS A 62 16.14 -2.91 7.35
N ASP A 63 16.83 -4.03 7.54
CA ASP A 63 16.25 -5.36 7.32
C ASP A 63 15.01 -5.61 8.18
N GLU A 64 14.98 -5.10 9.40
CA GLU A 64 13.83 -5.17 10.33
C GLU A 64 12.57 -4.46 9.80
N MET A 65 12.74 -3.55 8.82
CA MET A 65 11.65 -2.81 8.20
C MET A 65 11.09 -3.50 6.96
N LEU A 66 11.62 -4.66 6.57
CA LEU A 66 11.24 -5.39 5.37
C LEU A 66 10.45 -6.64 5.74
N ASP A 67 9.18 -6.64 5.39
CA ASP A 67 8.29 -7.81 5.49
C ASP A 67 7.93 -8.25 4.07
N ILE A 68 8.85 -9.02 3.47
CA ILE A 68 8.81 -9.43 2.06
C ILE A 68 8.57 -10.92 1.98
N GLU A 69 7.44 -11.31 1.41
CA GLU A 69 7.12 -12.71 1.11
C GLU A 69 7.95 -13.19 -0.07
N GLU A 70 8.52 -14.39 0.06
CA GLU A 70 9.32 -15.00 -0.98
C GLU A 70 8.44 -15.39 -2.18
N THR A 71 8.90 -15.08 -3.41
CA THR A 71 8.20 -15.42 -4.64
C THR A 71 8.71 -16.72 -5.23
N ALA A 72 7.82 -17.50 -5.87
CA ALA A 72 8.18 -18.71 -6.57
C ALA A 72 8.94 -18.43 -7.87
N ASN A 73 8.53 -17.39 -8.59
CA ASN A 73 9.09 -17.07 -9.90
C ASN A 73 10.31 -16.16 -9.81
N SER A 74 11.19 -16.35 -10.78
CA SER A 74 12.27 -15.43 -11.10
C SER A 74 11.85 -14.56 -12.27
N ASP A 75 12.16 -13.27 -12.24
CA ASP A 75 11.82 -12.34 -13.30
C ASP A 75 12.92 -11.30 -13.47
N GLY A 76 13.31 -11.04 -14.71
CA GLY A 76 14.32 -10.07 -15.06
C GLY A 76 13.75 -8.89 -15.83
N PHE A 77 14.31 -7.72 -15.62
CA PHE A 77 13.87 -6.52 -16.31
C PHE A 77 14.97 -5.46 -16.40
N PHE A 78 14.73 -4.47 -17.23
CA PHE A 78 15.53 -3.24 -17.24
C PHE A 78 14.81 -2.15 -16.46
N GLY A 79 15.55 -1.42 -15.67
CA GLY A 79 14.99 -0.37 -14.80
C GLY A 79 14.32 0.78 -15.56
N ASN A 80 14.70 1.03 -16.81
CA ASN A 80 14.11 2.03 -17.73
C ASN A 80 13.86 3.41 -17.08
N TYR A 81 14.73 3.84 -16.19
CA TYR A 81 14.59 5.08 -15.44
C TYR A 81 13.29 5.17 -14.61
N TRP A 82 12.69 4.04 -14.29
CA TRP A 82 11.53 4.00 -13.42
C TRP A 82 11.90 4.41 -12.00
N THR A 83 10.92 5.01 -11.31
CA THR A 83 11.06 5.19 -9.87
C THR A 83 11.06 3.84 -9.16
N PRO A 84 11.73 3.70 -8.01
CA PRO A 84 11.80 2.45 -7.25
C PRO A 84 10.43 1.80 -7.01
N PHE A 85 9.47 2.55 -6.53
CA PHE A 85 8.12 2.01 -6.27
C PHE A 85 7.40 1.58 -7.55
N LYS A 86 7.60 2.29 -8.67
CA LYS A 86 7.04 1.87 -9.96
C LYS A 86 7.61 0.52 -10.41
N ALA A 87 8.91 0.30 -10.22
CA ALA A 87 9.55 -0.98 -10.52
C ALA A 87 9.00 -2.09 -9.61
N ILE A 88 8.80 -1.82 -8.33
CA ILE A 88 8.22 -2.79 -7.38
C ILE A 88 6.76 -3.11 -7.74
N TYR A 89 5.93 -2.13 -8.10
CA TYR A 89 4.56 -2.38 -8.55
C TYR A 89 4.50 -3.19 -9.84
N TRP A 90 5.48 -3.00 -10.74
CA TRP A 90 5.58 -3.82 -11.94
C TRP A 90 5.92 -5.27 -11.59
N LEU A 91 6.86 -5.50 -10.66
CA LEU A 91 7.19 -6.83 -10.15
C LEU A 91 6.00 -7.48 -9.43
N ALA A 92 5.29 -6.73 -8.59
CA ALA A 92 4.13 -7.22 -7.83
C ALA A 92 3.04 -7.81 -8.73
N ARG A 93 2.82 -7.24 -9.92
CA ARG A 93 1.84 -7.76 -10.89
C ARG A 93 2.26 -9.08 -11.54
N ARG A 94 3.52 -9.44 -11.47
CA ARG A 94 4.12 -10.61 -12.12
C ARG A 94 4.57 -11.66 -11.10
N ALA A 95 4.62 -11.29 -9.84
CA ALA A 95 5.04 -12.14 -8.75
C ALA A 95 4.02 -13.25 -8.50
N MET A 96 4.51 -14.46 -8.31
CA MET A 96 3.73 -15.65 -7.97
C MET A 96 4.10 -16.10 -6.56
N SER A 97 3.12 -16.45 -5.75
CA SER A 97 3.35 -17.01 -4.42
C SER A 97 3.83 -18.45 -4.51
N GLY A 98 4.88 -18.76 -3.75
CA GLY A 98 5.37 -20.12 -3.58
C GLY A 98 4.74 -20.87 -2.41
N SER A 99 3.91 -20.19 -1.62
CA SER A 99 3.24 -20.79 -0.47
C SER A 99 2.09 -21.66 -0.94
N MET A 100 2.14 -22.96 -0.63
CA MET A 100 1.00 -23.86 -0.79
C MET A 100 -0.04 -23.52 0.29
N PRO A 101 -1.31 -23.28 -0.08
CA PRO A 101 -2.38 -23.20 0.92
C PRO A 101 -2.51 -24.54 1.63
N GLU A 102 -2.78 -24.53 2.93
CA GLU A 102 -3.01 -25.72 3.74
C GLU A 102 -4.13 -26.63 3.19
N ASP A 103 -5.02 -26.11 2.37
CA ASP A 103 -6.18 -26.78 1.77
C ASP A 103 -5.87 -27.53 0.44
N GLY A 104 -4.60 -27.71 0.08
CA GLY A 104 -4.20 -28.53 -1.07
C GLY A 104 -4.59 -28.01 -2.46
N GLY A 105 -5.18 -26.84 -2.55
CA GLY A 105 -5.49 -26.17 -3.82
C GLY A 105 -4.24 -25.47 -4.36
N GLY A 106 -3.26 -26.25 -4.85
CA GLY A 106 -2.06 -25.70 -5.47
C GLY A 106 -2.44 -24.88 -6.69
N SER A 107 -2.14 -23.63 -6.66
CA SER A 107 -2.02 -22.85 -7.88
C SER A 107 -1.01 -21.73 -7.66
N ASP A 108 -0.20 -21.51 -8.67
CA ASP A 108 0.64 -20.33 -8.83
C ASP A 108 -0.25 -19.09 -8.83
N ARG A 109 -0.66 -18.65 -7.64
CA ARG A 109 -1.57 -17.50 -7.51
C ARG A 109 -0.79 -16.23 -7.77
N VAL A 110 -1.30 -15.46 -8.68
CA VAL A 110 -0.75 -14.16 -9.07
C VAL A 110 -1.47 -13.08 -8.24
N GLY A 111 -0.71 -12.16 -7.72
CA GLY A 111 -1.29 -11.01 -7.01
C GLY A 111 -0.55 -10.69 -5.72
N PHE A 112 0.51 -9.93 -5.87
CA PHE A 112 1.22 -9.35 -4.75
C PHE A 112 0.82 -7.89 -4.59
N LEU A 113 0.77 -7.45 -3.35
CA LEU A 113 0.60 -6.06 -2.99
C LEU A 113 1.86 -5.52 -2.35
N PHE A 114 2.17 -4.28 -2.66
CA PHE A 114 3.24 -3.53 -2.03
C PHE A 114 2.66 -2.30 -1.34
N TRP A 115 2.98 -2.14 -0.06
CA TRP A 115 2.57 -0.95 0.70
C TRP A 115 3.56 -0.63 1.80
N MET A 116 3.46 0.57 2.30
CA MET A 116 4.27 1.06 3.41
C MET A 116 3.40 1.24 4.65
N THR A 117 3.93 0.86 5.79
CA THR A 117 3.34 1.07 7.10
C THR A 117 4.27 1.91 7.99
N LYS A 118 3.80 2.26 9.18
CA LYS A 118 4.64 2.93 10.17
C LYS A 118 5.88 2.10 10.56
N THR A 119 5.77 0.78 10.50
CA THR A 119 6.83 -0.16 10.88
C THR A 119 7.77 -0.54 9.74
N GLY A 120 7.39 -0.27 8.49
CA GLY A 120 8.24 -0.60 7.33
C GLY A 120 7.46 -0.91 6.06
N TYR A 121 8.11 -1.62 5.16
CA TYR A 121 7.59 -1.98 3.85
C TYR A 121 7.09 -3.42 3.84
N LYS A 122 5.95 -3.61 3.22
CA LYS A 122 5.33 -4.92 3.08
C LYS A 122 5.15 -5.28 1.61
N PHE A 123 5.53 -6.51 1.27
CA PHE A 123 5.35 -7.08 -0.04
C PHE A 123 4.82 -8.50 0.15
N LYS A 124 3.52 -8.69 0.01
CA LYS A 124 2.84 -9.95 0.31
C LYS A 124 1.82 -10.32 -0.75
N SER A 125 1.59 -11.61 -0.89
CA SER A 125 0.50 -12.12 -1.71
C SER A 125 -0.86 -11.82 -1.06
N ILE A 126 -1.88 -11.70 -1.89
CA ILE A 126 -3.27 -11.47 -1.43
C ILE A 126 -3.72 -12.61 -0.52
N ASP A 127 -3.33 -13.84 -0.84
CA ASP A 127 -3.69 -15.02 -0.05
C ASP A 127 -3.08 -14.98 1.35
N THR A 128 -1.81 -14.61 1.48
CA THR A 128 -1.16 -14.42 2.77
C THR A 128 -1.83 -13.32 3.59
N ILE A 129 -2.21 -12.21 2.95
CA ILE A 129 -2.91 -11.12 3.63
C ILE A 129 -4.27 -11.58 4.16
N ILE A 130 -5.03 -12.35 3.37
CA ILE A 130 -6.33 -12.90 3.79
C ILE A 130 -6.14 -13.90 4.94
N SER A 131 -5.15 -14.78 4.84
CA SER A 131 -4.84 -15.75 5.89
C SER A 131 -4.42 -15.07 7.20
N ASP A 132 -3.56 -14.07 7.13
CA ASP A 132 -3.15 -13.28 8.29
C ASP A 132 -4.33 -12.48 8.88
N GLY A 133 -5.22 -11.97 8.03
CA GLY A 133 -6.43 -11.29 8.45
C GLY A 133 -7.36 -12.19 9.25
N LYS A 134 -7.53 -13.44 8.84
CA LYS A 134 -8.32 -14.43 9.59
C LYS A 134 -7.77 -14.71 10.99
N LYS A 135 -6.43 -14.68 11.15
CA LYS A 135 -5.76 -14.88 12.45
C LYS A 135 -5.95 -13.69 13.40
N ASN A 136 -6.12 -12.50 12.87
CA ASN A 136 -6.27 -11.26 13.67
C ASN A 136 -7.68 -11.05 14.24
N GLY A 137 -8.61 -11.95 13.96
CA GLY A 137 -9.98 -11.88 14.45
C GLY A 137 -10.90 -11.00 13.60
N VAL A 138 -12.15 -10.93 14.01
CA VAL A 138 -13.18 -10.16 13.32
C VAL A 138 -13.25 -8.77 13.94
N LEU A 139 -13.04 -7.74 13.12
CA LEU A 139 -13.32 -6.36 13.52
C LEU A 139 -14.84 -6.15 13.41
N GLN A 140 -15.50 -5.94 14.54
CA GLN A 140 -16.92 -5.57 14.57
C GLN A 140 -17.02 -4.06 14.49
N TYR A 141 -17.72 -3.59 13.48
CA TYR A 141 -18.09 -2.18 13.35
C TYR A 141 -19.46 -1.98 13.99
N PHE A 142 -19.49 -1.10 14.98
CA PHE A 142 -20.73 -0.65 15.60
C PHE A 142 -21.00 0.78 15.12
N GLN A 143 -22.07 0.98 14.39
CA GLN A 143 -22.56 2.32 14.15
C GLN A 143 -23.31 2.78 15.41
N ASN A 144 -22.69 3.64 16.18
CA ASN A 144 -23.32 4.24 17.35
C ASN A 144 -24.14 5.45 16.89
N ASP A 145 -25.47 5.29 16.87
CA ASP A 145 -26.41 6.40 16.73
C ASP A 145 -26.55 7.18 18.04
N THR A 146 -26.02 6.67 19.13
CA THR A 146 -26.01 7.31 20.45
C THR A 146 -24.60 7.32 20.98
N LEU A 147 -24.17 8.46 21.52
CA LEU A 147 -22.92 8.64 22.25
C LEU A 147 -22.78 7.54 23.32
N SER A 148 -22.03 6.51 23.01
CA SER A 148 -21.74 5.48 24.00
C SER A 148 -20.47 5.88 24.75
N ASP A 149 -20.51 5.70 26.06
CA ASP A 149 -19.45 6.01 27.02
C ASP A 149 -18.20 5.14 26.89
N ASN A 150 -17.93 4.56 25.72
CA ASN A 150 -16.77 3.72 25.51
C ASN A 150 -15.63 4.51 24.84
N PRO A 151 -14.64 5.03 25.60
CA PRO A 151 -13.62 5.95 25.10
C PRO A 151 -12.60 5.33 24.14
N ASN A 152 -12.71 4.04 23.82
CA ASN A 152 -11.70 3.34 23.03
C ASN A 152 -11.99 3.24 21.53
N PHE A 153 -13.13 3.72 21.05
CA PHE A 153 -13.52 3.63 19.64
C PHE A 153 -14.25 4.87 19.12
N ASP A 154 -13.71 6.04 19.37
CA ASP A 154 -14.12 7.23 18.63
C ASP A 154 -13.51 7.20 17.24
N LEU A 155 -14.10 6.40 16.37
CA LEU A 155 -14.00 6.62 14.93
C LEU A 155 -14.83 7.86 14.62
N TYR A 156 -14.19 9.01 14.56
CA TYR A 156 -14.77 10.26 14.14
C TYR A 156 -15.41 10.07 12.77
N ASN A 157 -16.72 9.85 12.81
CA ASN A 157 -17.72 9.95 11.75
C ASN A 157 -17.16 9.92 10.31
N PRO A 158 -16.62 8.80 9.83
CA PRO A 158 -16.48 8.66 8.39
C PRO A 158 -17.90 8.57 7.85
N ARG A 159 -18.34 9.57 7.08
CA ARG A 159 -19.51 9.44 6.24
C ARG A 159 -19.23 8.34 5.21
N PHE A 160 -19.48 7.11 5.59
CA PHE A 160 -19.67 6.06 4.62
C PHE A 160 -21.11 6.23 4.11
N GLU A 161 -21.28 6.89 2.99
CA GLU A 161 -22.47 6.70 2.19
C GLU A 161 -22.43 5.24 1.72
N TYR A 162 -23.14 4.41 2.44
CA TYR A 162 -23.33 3.02 2.08
C TYR A 162 -24.30 3.00 0.90
N ASP A 163 -23.76 3.12 -0.30
CA ASP A 163 -24.52 2.82 -1.50
C ASP A 163 -24.68 1.31 -1.57
N GLN A 164 -25.92 0.84 -1.47
CA GLN A 164 -26.29 -0.59 -1.37
C GLN A 164 -25.87 -1.41 -2.59
N ASN A 165 -25.20 -0.79 -3.58
CA ASN A 165 -24.85 -1.42 -4.84
C ASN A 165 -23.35 -1.27 -5.16
N ILE A 166 -22.48 -1.90 -4.33
CA ILE A 166 -21.04 -1.98 -4.59
C ILE A 166 -20.74 -2.48 -6.01
N VAL A 167 -21.56 -3.40 -6.53
CA VAL A 167 -21.45 -3.93 -7.90
C VAL A 167 -21.76 -2.86 -8.93
N GLU A 168 -22.73 -2.00 -8.68
CA GLU A 168 -23.10 -0.90 -9.55
C GLU A 168 -22.07 0.25 -9.51
N GLN A 169 -21.50 0.55 -8.35
CA GLN A 169 -20.40 1.48 -8.23
C GLN A 169 -19.15 0.98 -8.96
N MET A 170 -18.78 -0.29 -8.81
CA MET A 170 -17.69 -0.90 -9.57
C MET A 170 -17.95 -0.85 -11.08
N ARG A 171 -19.16 -1.16 -11.51
CA ARG A 171 -19.56 -1.11 -12.92
C ARG A 171 -19.52 0.31 -13.47
N ASN A 172 -20.03 1.29 -12.75
CA ASN A 172 -20.02 2.70 -13.13
C ASN A 172 -18.61 3.30 -13.15
N SER A 173 -17.74 2.88 -12.24
CA SER A 173 -16.33 3.28 -12.27
C SER A 173 -15.56 2.65 -13.45
N MET A 174 -15.88 1.42 -13.83
CA MET A 174 -15.30 0.76 -15.00
C MET A 174 -15.75 1.39 -16.32
N TYR A 175 -17.00 1.84 -16.41
CA TYR A 175 -17.57 2.42 -17.65
C TYR A 175 -17.49 3.95 -17.71
N GLY A 176 -16.91 4.60 -16.71
CA GLY A 176 -16.68 6.05 -16.74
C GLY A 176 -17.94 6.91 -16.56
N GLU A 177 -19.05 6.33 -16.12
CA GLU A 177 -20.32 7.06 -15.96
C GLU A 177 -20.39 7.92 -14.69
N ASN A 178 -19.41 7.80 -13.77
CA ASN A 178 -19.32 8.65 -12.55
C ASN A 178 -18.53 9.96 -12.77
N ARG A 179 -18.65 10.57 -13.95
CA ARG A 179 -18.21 11.96 -14.14
C ARG A 179 -19.39 12.92 -13.96
N LYS A 180 -19.97 12.95 -12.79
CA LYS A 180 -20.79 14.07 -12.36
C LYS A 180 -20.37 14.48 -10.95
N TYR A 181 -19.68 15.65 -10.98
CA TYR A 181 -19.21 16.51 -9.89
C TYR A 181 -17.81 16.29 -9.37
#